data_1aa4da6558fbe56a722171b0b6236e9f
#
_entry.id   1aa4da6558fbe56a722171b0b6236e9f
#
_cell.length_a   1.000
_cell.length_b   1.000
_cell.length_c   1.000
_cell.angle_alpha   90.00
_cell.angle_beta   90.00
_cell.angle_gamma   90.00
#
_symmetry.space_group_name_H-M   'P 1'
#
loop_
_entity.id
_entity.type
_entity.pdbx_description
1 polymer ?
#
loop_
_entity_poly.entity_id
_entity_poly.type
_entity_poly.pdbx_seq_one_letter_code
_entity_poly.pdbx_strand_id
1 'polypeptide(L)'
;MKIVYSKKFEERYHTNPVENPDRARLPAQELELKGYEFVKPEPASLEDVSRVHSKEHIEVVRRKGMLEPALLAAGGASLAAELALAGEPAFALIRPPGHHASATHAWGMCYFNNMAVAVKKIEDRIEGKIEGRTGKILIIDIDLHFGDGTVSIFRWDEKVKIVNVGAIDVGFDYLKLDRSGYLDQVERDLAIYDFDLVAVSAGFDTYIEDWGGLLTFEDYYEIGRLVREAAEKKCAGRRFAILEGGYHADLGICVKRFVEGFE
;
A
#
# COMPACT_ATOMS: atom_id res chain seq x y z
N MET A 1 13.61 10.45 -0.26
CA MET A 1 12.61 9.36 -0.46
C MET A 1 12.66 8.87 -1.91
N LYS A 2 12.36 7.60 -2.21
CA LYS A 2 12.33 7.02 -3.57
C LYS A 2 10.88 6.75 -4.02
N ILE A 3 10.61 6.94 -5.31
CA ILE A 3 9.34 6.57 -5.94
C ILE A 3 9.58 5.32 -6.79
N VAL A 4 8.99 4.20 -6.40
CA VAL A 4 9.07 2.96 -7.18
C VAL A 4 8.01 3.00 -8.27
N TYR A 5 8.46 3.01 -9.52
CA TYR A 5 7.57 3.19 -10.67
C TYR A 5 8.14 2.60 -11.96
N SER A 6 7.26 2.21 -12.86
CA SER A 6 7.59 1.79 -14.23
C SER A 6 6.52 2.27 -15.20
N LYS A 7 6.92 2.71 -16.40
CA LYS A 7 5.99 3.00 -17.50
C LYS A 7 5.06 1.82 -17.84
N LYS A 8 5.44 0.59 -17.50
CA LYS A 8 4.58 -0.59 -17.65
C LYS A 8 3.32 -0.52 -16.78
N PHE A 9 3.30 0.24 -15.69
CA PHE A 9 2.09 0.50 -14.93
C PHE A 9 1.07 1.37 -15.66
N GLU A 10 1.44 2.00 -16.77
CA GLU A 10 0.55 2.74 -17.66
C GLU A 10 -0.04 1.85 -18.78
N GLU A 11 0.33 0.58 -18.88
CA GLU A 11 -0.22 -0.32 -19.88
C GLU A 11 -1.69 -0.65 -19.60
N ARG A 12 -2.48 -0.82 -20.66
CA ARG A 12 -3.87 -1.23 -20.56
C ARG A 12 -3.98 -2.74 -20.46
N TYR A 13 -4.76 -3.23 -19.53
CA TYR A 13 -5.17 -4.61 -19.40
C TYR A 13 -6.67 -4.72 -19.17
N HIS A 14 -7.22 -5.91 -19.33
CA HIS A 14 -8.66 -6.12 -19.19
C HIS A 14 -9.06 -6.13 -17.70
N THR A 15 -9.67 -5.03 -17.26
CA THR A 15 -10.16 -4.84 -15.88
C THR A 15 -11.36 -3.88 -15.89
N ASN A 16 -11.86 -3.51 -14.72
CA ASN A 16 -12.86 -2.46 -14.62
C ASN A 16 -12.30 -1.14 -15.20
N PRO A 17 -13.06 -0.41 -16.04
CA PRO A 17 -12.59 0.83 -16.68
C PRO A 17 -12.08 1.91 -15.73
N VAL A 18 -12.52 1.94 -14.48
CA VAL A 18 -12.04 2.92 -13.49
C VAL A 18 -10.58 2.64 -13.07
N GLU A 19 -10.17 1.38 -13.11
CA GLU A 19 -8.77 0.97 -12.88
C GLU A 19 -7.97 1.16 -14.18
N ASN A 20 -7.71 2.39 -14.57
CA ASN A 20 -7.11 2.80 -15.84
C ASN A 20 -5.65 3.29 -15.67
N PRO A 21 -4.90 3.44 -16.78
CA PRO A 21 -3.49 3.88 -16.77
C PRO A 21 -3.23 5.21 -16.08
N ASP A 22 -4.18 6.12 -16.06
CA ASP A 22 -4.03 7.45 -15.47
C ASP A 22 -3.80 7.38 -13.97
N ARG A 23 -4.22 6.28 -13.32
CA ARG A 23 -3.96 6.04 -11.90
C ARG A 23 -2.46 5.93 -11.55
N ALA A 24 -1.62 5.51 -12.49
CA ALA A 24 -0.16 5.57 -12.31
C ALA A 24 0.44 6.80 -13.00
N ARG A 25 -0.09 7.18 -14.16
CA ARG A 25 0.47 8.25 -14.99
C ARG A 25 0.36 9.62 -14.34
N LEU A 26 -0.83 9.99 -13.84
CA LEU A 26 -1.05 11.33 -13.26
C LEU A 26 -0.21 11.56 -12.00
N PRO A 27 -0.17 10.64 -11.01
CA PRO A 27 0.73 10.78 -9.88
C PRO A 27 2.22 10.81 -10.27
N ALA A 28 2.63 9.99 -11.25
CA ALA A 28 4.02 10.01 -11.72
C ALA A 28 4.42 11.38 -12.26
N GLN A 29 3.55 12.02 -13.06
CA GLN A 29 3.79 13.37 -13.58
C GLN A 29 3.90 14.41 -12.47
N GLU A 30 3.02 14.39 -11.47
CA GLU A 30 3.05 15.33 -10.35
C GLU A 30 4.33 15.15 -9.50
N LEU A 31 4.77 13.92 -9.28
CA LEU A 31 5.99 13.63 -8.51
C LEU A 31 7.27 13.94 -9.31
N GLU A 32 7.26 13.72 -10.63
CA GLU A 32 8.38 14.09 -11.51
C GLU A 32 8.59 15.62 -11.53
N LEU A 33 7.50 16.40 -11.60
CA LEU A 33 7.56 17.86 -11.53
C LEU A 33 8.14 18.37 -10.19
N LYS A 34 8.03 17.60 -9.12
CA LYS A 34 8.63 17.90 -7.81
C LYS A 34 10.10 17.45 -7.69
N GLY A 35 10.62 16.73 -8.67
CA GLY A 35 11.99 16.26 -8.70
C GLY A 35 12.28 15.03 -7.85
N TYR A 36 11.26 14.23 -7.53
CA TYR A 36 11.47 12.96 -6.83
C TYR A 36 12.29 11.98 -7.67
N GLU A 37 13.11 11.18 -6.99
CA GLU A 37 13.91 10.13 -7.64
C GLU A 37 13.08 8.87 -7.88
N PHE A 38 13.01 8.46 -9.16
CA PHE A 38 12.29 7.27 -9.58
C PHE A 38 13.22 6.06 -9.68
N VAL A 39 12.79 4.94 -9.13
CA VAL A 39 13.47 3.64 -9.23
C VAL A 39 12.54 2.62 -9.88
N LYS A 40 13.11 1.88 -10.85
CA LYS A 40 12.34 0.90 -11.61
C LYS A 40 12.32 -0.45 -10.88
N PRO A 41 11.15 -1.06 -10.65
CA PRO A 41 11.06 -2.39 -10.10
C PRO A 41 11.25 -3.46 -11.18
N GLU A 42 11.70 -4.65 -10.74
CA GLU A 42 11.56 -5.89 -11.48
C GLU A 42 10.31 -6.65 -11.00
N PRO A 43 9.69 -7.51 -11.83
CA PRO A 43 8.58 -8.36 -11.40
C PRO A 43 8.98 -9.25 -10.23
N ALA A 44 8.06 -9.47 -9.27
CA ALA A 44 8.24 -10.45 -8.21
C ALA A 44 8.42 -11.85 -8.80
N SER A 45 9.21 -12.68 -8.14
CA SER A 45 9.32 -14.09 -8.50
C SER A 45 8.03 -14.86 -8.11
N LEU A 46 7.77 -15.97 -8.81
CA LEU A 46 6.68 -16.86 -8.39
C LEU A 46 6.91 -17.45 -7.00
N GLU A 47 8.18 -17.59 -6.58
CA GLU A 47 8.53 -18.00 -5.23
C GLU A 47 8.06 -16.99 -4.19
N ASP A 48 8.34 -15.68 -4.38
CA ASP A 48 7.90 -14.62 -3.49
C ASP A 48 6.35 -14.59 -3.39
N VAL A 49 5.66 -14.69 -4.52
CA VAL A 49 4.19 -14.72 -4.55
C VAL A 49 3.62 -15.97 -3.89
N SER A 50 4.28 -17.11 -4.02
CA SER A 50 3.86 -18.39 -3.42
C SER A 50 4.01 -18.42 -1.89
N ARG A 51 4.72 -17.48 -1.28
CA ARG A 51 4.74 -17.29 0.19
C ARG A 51 3.38 -16.81 0.73
N VAL A 52 2.57 -16.23 -0.15
CA VAL A 52 1.30 -15.58 0.19
C VAL A 52 0.11 -16.30 -0.44
N HIS A 53 0.22 -16.65 -1.73
CA HIS A 53 -0.88 -17.14 -2.53
C HIS A 53 -0.75 -18.62 -2.89
N SER A 54 -1.88 -19.32 -2.92
CA SER A 54 -1.91 -20.72 -3.34
C SER A 54 -1.56 -20.85 -4.84
N LYS A 55 -1.08 -22.03 -5.23
CA LYS A 55 -0.79 -22.34 -6.64
C LYS A 55 -2.03 -22.18 -7.52
N GLU A 56 -3.19 -22.60 -7.00
CA GLU A 56 -4.48 -22.49 -7.69
C GLU A 56 -4.85 -21.04 -7.95
N HIS A 57 -4.63 -20.16 -6.98
CA HIS A 57 -4.88 -18.71 -7.15
C HIS A 57 -3.95 -18.09 -8.18
N ILE A 58 -2.66 -18.41 -8.13
CA ILE A 58 -1.67 -17.96 -9.13
C ILE A 58 -2.10 -18.38 -10.54
N GLU A 59 -2.61 -19.60 -10.68
CA GLU A 59 -3.09 -20.11 -11.97
C GLU A 59 -4.40 -19.41 -12.41
N VAL A 60 -5.27 -19.03 -11.49
CA VAL A 60 -6.45 -18.20 -11.80
C VAL A 60 -6.01 -16.83 -12.34
N VAL A 61 -5.05 -16.16 -11.71
CA VAL A 61 -4.51 -14.88 -12.17
C VAL A 61 -3.86 -15.01 -13.55
N ARG A 62 -3.11 -16.11 -13.80
CA ARG A 62 -2.53 -16.42 -15.11
C ARG A 62 -3.61 -16.56 -16.20
N ARG A 63 -4.66 -17.33 -15.93
CA ARG A 63 -5.77 -17.53 -16.89
C ARG A 63 -6.55 -16.27 -17.20
N LYS A 64 -6.58 -15.31 -16.27
CA LYS A 64 -7.15 -13.98 -16.48
C LYS A 64 -6.25 -13.06 -17.32
N GLY A 65 -5.05 -13.51 -17.73
CA GLY A 65 -4.08 -12.68 -18.46
C GLY A 65 -3.41 -11.60 -17.60
N MET A 66 -3.51 -11.69 -16.28
CA MET A 66 -3.06 -10.66 -15.35
C MET A 66 -1.75 -11.01 -14.63
N LEU A 67 -1.11 -12.13 -15.00
CA LEU A 67 0.08 -12.58 -14.28
C LEU A 67 1.23 -11.55 -14.35
N GLU A 68 1.56 -11.06 -15.53
CA GLU A 68 2.68 -10.13 -15.71
C GLU A 68 2.46 -8.78 -14.99
N PRO A 69 1.33 -8.08 -15.17
CA PRO A 69 1.10 -6.82 -14.43
C PRO A 69 1.02 -7.05 -12.92
N ALA A 70 0.42 -8.15 -12.45
CA ALA A 70 0.34 -8.44 -11.02
C ALA A 70 1.71 -8.80 -10.41
N LEU A 71 2.57 -9.52 -11.13
CA LEU A 71 3.94 -9.77 -10.69
C LEU A 71 4.75 -8.47 -10.63
N LEU A 72 4.58 -7.57 -11.59
CA LEU A 72 5.28 -6.29 -11.59
C LEU A 72 4.83 -5.40 -10.43
N ALA A 73 3.52 -5.38 -10.11
CA ALA A 73 3.00 -4.65 -8.96
C ALA A 73 3.54 -5.19 -7.64
N ALA A 74 3.51 -6.51 -7.45
CA ALA A 74 4.09 -7.15 -6.26
C ALA A 74 5.61 -6.93 -6.16
N GLY A 75 6.32 -6.91 -7.28
CA GLY A 75 7.74 -6.57 -7.34
C GLY A 75 8.02 -5.13 -6.94
N GLY A 76 7.16 -4.20 -7.37
CA GLY A 76 7.25 -2.80 -6.98
C GLY A 76 7.05 -2.60 -5.48
N ALA A 77 6.03 -3.24 -4.91
CA ALA A 77 5.82 -3.23 -3.46
C ALA A 77 7.00 -3.83 -2.69
N SER A 78 7.54 -4.95 -3.18
CA SER A 78 8.72 -5.60 -2.59
C SER A 78 9.95 -4.70 -2.60
N LEU A 79 10.21 -4.00 -3.70
CA LEU A 79 11.33 -3.05 -3.78
C LEU A 79 11.16 -1.89 -2.78
N ALA A 80 9.93 -1.34 -2.64
CA ALA A 80 9.67 -0.28 -1.65
C ALA A 80 9.93 -0.76 -0.22
N ALA A 81 9.51 -1.99 0.11
CA ALA A 81 9.77 -2.60 1.42
C ALA A 81 11.28 -2.82 1.68
N GLU A 82 12.03 -3.26 0.68
CA GLU A 82 13.49 -3.44 0.77
C GLU A 82 14.24 -2.12 0.96
N LEU A 83 13.82 -1.05 0.26
CA LEU A 83 14.35 0.30 0.45
C LEU A 83 14.06 0.80 1.88
N ALA A 84 12.82 0.64 2.36
CA ALA A 84 12.46 1.02 3.72
C ALA A 84 13.29 0.27 4.78
N LEU A 85 13.52 -1.03 4.57
CA LEU A 85 14.37 -1.84 5.46
C LEU A 85 15.83 -1.35 5.46
N ALA A 86 16.30 -0.80 4.34
CA ALA A 86 17.63 -0.19 4.23
C ALA A 86 17.69 1.24 4.82
N GLY A 87 16.56 1.77 5.31
CA GLY A 87 16.45 3.12 5.87
C GLY A 87 16.12 4.21 4.84
N GLU A 88 15.75 3.83 3.62
CA GLU A 88 15.29 4.74 2.58
C GLU A 88 13.76 4.67 2.43
N PRO A 89 12.99 5.65 2.92
CA PRO A 89 11.55 5.68 2.72
C PRO A 89 11.18 5.61 1.24
N ALA A 90 10.11 4.85 0.92
CA ALA A 90 9.70 4.68 -0.46
C ALA A 90 8.17 4.66 -0.63
N PHE A 91 7.70 5.17 -1.76
CA PHE A 91 6.32 5.03 -2.22
C PHE A 91 6.29 4.22 -3.52
N ALA A 92 5.55 3.11 -3.54
CA ALA A 92 5.37 2.32 -4.75
C ALA A 92 4.10 2.74 -5.49
N LEU A 93 4.30 3.42 -6.60
CA LEU A 93 3.24 3.85 -7.52
C LEU A 93 2.96 2.72 -8.51
N ILE A 94 2.19 1.74 -8.05
CA ILE A 94 1.95 0.46 -8.71
C ILE A 94 0.49 0.27 -9.14
N ARG A 95 0.27 -0.59 -10.13
CA ARG A 95 -1.00 -1.11 -10.61
C ARG A 95 -0.81 -2.56 -11.07
N PRO A 96 -1.81 -3.47 -10.85
CA PRO A 96 -3.10 -3.31 -10.15
C PRO A 96 -2.96 -3.21 -8.63
N PRO A 97 -4.04 -2.80 -7.91
CA PRO A 97 -4.10 -2.84 -6.44
C PRO A 97 -4.10 -4.26 -5.89
N GLY A 98 -4.01 -4.42 -4.55
CA GLY A 98 -3.81 -5.73 -3.96
C GLY A 98 -4.55 -6.06 -2.67
N HIS A 99 -4.99 -5.10 -1.86
CA HIS A 99 -5.43 -5.33 -0.49
C HIS A 99 -6.65 -6.25 -0.31
N HIS A 100 -7.45 -6.47 -1.38
CA HIS A 100 -8.55 -7.43 -1.39
C HIS A 100 -8.15 -8.85 -1.83
N ALA A 101 -6.88 -9.10 -2.17
CA ALA A 101 -6.44 -10.44 -2.52
C ALA A 101 -6.04 -11.22 -1.26
N SER A 102 -6.81 -12.26 -0.92
CA SER A 102 -6.47 -13.26 0.09
C SER A 102 -5.54 -14.33 -0.48
N ALA A 103 -5.14 -15.32 0.31
CA ALA A 103 -4.27 -16.40 -0.15
C ALA A 103 -4.87 -17.20 -1.33
N THR A 104 -6.18 -17.31 -1.44
CA THR A 104 -6.88 -18.19 -2.39
C THR A 104 -7.90 -17.51 -3.29
N HIS A 105 -8.22 -16.24 -3.01
CA HIS A 105 -9.29 -15.50 -3.69
C HIS A 105 -8.92 -14.02 -3.81
N ALA A 106 -9.45 -13.35 -4.85
CA ALA A 106 -9.30 -11.91 -5.02
C ALA A 106 -10.53 -11.29 -5.71
N TRP A 107 -10.84 -10.05 -5.33
CA TRP A 107 -11.92 -9.22 -5.88
C TRP A 107 -11.48 -7.75 -5.94
N GLY A 108 -12.34 -6.81 -6.23
CA GLY A 108 -12.05 -5.38 -6.14
C GLY A 108 -10.87 -4.92 -7.04
N MET A 109 -10.73 -5.49 -8.24
CA MET A 109 -9.63 -5.19 -9.17
C MET A 109 -8.24 -5.65 -8.66
N CYS A 110 -8.18 -6.34 -7.51
CA CYS A 110 -6.97 -6.94 -6.96
C CYS A 110 -6.70 -8.32 -7.58
N TYR A 111 -5.44 -8.70 -7.63
CA TYR A 111 -4.98 -10.00 -8.16
C TYR A 111 -4.02 -10.69 -7.20
N PHE A 112 -2.89 -10.09 -6.87
CA PHE A 112 -2.02 -10.51 -5.77
C PHE A 112 -2.06 -9.45 -4.67
N ASN A 113 -1.89 -9.85 -3.43
CA ASN A 113 -1.75 -8.94 -2.32
C ASN A 113 -0.34 -8.36 -2.31
N ASN A 114 -0.17 -7.20 -2.94
CA ASN A 114 1.12 -6.55 -3.10
C ASN A 114 1.79 -6.26 -1.75
N MET A 115 1.02 -5.77 -0.78
CA MET A 115 1.48 -5.49 0.58
C MET A 115 1.96 -6.77 1.27
N ALA A 116 1.18 -7.84 1.21
CA ALA A 116 1.53 -9.10 1.86
C ALA A 116 2.78 -9.74 1.23
N VAL A 117 2.92 -9.72 -0.10
CA VAL A 117 4.12 -10.22 -0.79
C VAL A 117 5.35 -9.43 -0.34
N ALA A 118 5.25 -8.10 -0.28
CA ALA A 118 6.33 -7.23 0.16
C ALA A 118 6.75 -7.52 1.61
N VAL A 119 5.77 -7.61 2.53
CA VAL A 119 6.02 -7.89 3.94
C VAL A 119 6.65 -9.27 4.12
N LYS A 120 6.08 -10.32 3.52
CA LYS A 120 6.61 -11.69 3.61
C LYS A 120 8.01 -11.85 3.01
N LYS A 121 8.40 -10.97 2.11
CA LYS A 121 9.76 -10.94 1.55
C LYS A 121 10.81 -10.40 2.51
N ILE A 122 10.41 -9.48 3.42
CA ILE A 122 11.35 -8.78 4.29
C ILE A 122 11.26 -9.20 5.76
N GLU A 123 10.18 -9.88 6.20
CA GLU A 123 9.92 -10.14 7.63
C GLU A 123 11.07 -10.86 8.34
N ASP A 124 11.64 -11.91 7.75
CA ASP A 124 12.77 -12.65 8.32
C ASP A 124 14.05 -11.80 8.40
N ARG A 125 14.15 -10.78 7.55
CA ARG A 125 15.33 -9.91 7.47
C ARG A 125 15.30 -8.80 8.52
N ILE A 126 14.13 -8.43 9.06
CA ILE A 126 14.01 -7.41 10.10
C ILE A 126 14.67 -7.91 11.38
N GLU A 127 14.37 -9.14 11.81
CA GLU A 127 14.97 -9.75 13.00
C GLU A 127 16.50 -9.87 12.92
N GLY A 128 17.01 -10.26 11.75
CA GLY A 128 18.45 -10.47 11.56
C GLY A 128 19.27 -9.19 11.36
N LYS A 129 18.64 -8.07 10.97
CA LYS A 129 19.34 -6.82 10.63
C LYS A 129 19.29 -5.76 11.73
N ILE A 130 18.34 -5.84 12.65
CA ILE A 130 18.10 -4.79 13.63
C ILE A 130 18.26 -5.40 15.03
N GLU A 131 19.45 -5.25 15.59
CA GLU A 131 19.77 -5.76 16.93
C GLU A 131 18.78 -5.25 17.99
N GLY A 132 18.22 -6.16 18.79
CA GLY A 132 17.25 -5.84 19.85
C GLY A 132 15.82 -5.56 19.37
N ARG A 133 15.49 -5.86 18.09
CA ARG A 133 14.14 -5.68 17.52
C ARG A 133 13.42 -7.00 17.35
N THR A 134 12.09 -6.95 17.43
CA THR A 134 11.19 -8.13 17.43
C THR A 134 10.64 -8.47 16.06
N GLY A 135 10.93 -7.68 15.04
CA GLY A 135 10.43 -7.85 13.68
C GLY A 135 8.97 -7.44 13.49
N LYS A 136 8.42 -6.60 14.38
CA LYS A 136 7.03 -6.16 14.29
C LYS A 136 6.82 -5.18 13.15
N ILE A 137 5.76 -5.42 12.37
CA ILE A 137 5.33 -4.56 11.26
C ILE A 137 3.92 -4.05 11.54
N LEU A 138 3.73 -2.73 11.40
CA LEU A 138 2.41 -2.12 11.40
C LEU A 138 2.02 -1.82 9.96
N ILE A 139 0.88 -2.37 9.51
CA ILE A 139 0.23 -2.02 8.25
C ILE A 139 -0.95 -1.11 8.57
N ILE A 140 -0.93 0.10 8.02
CA ILE A 140 -2.07 1.03 8.07
C ILE A 140 -2.68 1.06 6.67
N ASP A 141 -3.93 0.66 6.57
CA ASP A 141 -4.71 0.69 5.34
C ASP A 141 -5.65 1.90 5.41
N ILE A 142 -5.41 2.88 4.55
CA ILE A 142 -6.18 4.12 4.44
C ILE A 142 -7.12 4.13 3.22
N ASP A 143 -7.27 2.99 2.56
CA ASP A 143 -8.27 2.81 1.51
C ASP A 143 -9.68 2.92 2.09
N LEU A 144 -10.63 3.38 1.27
CA LEU A 144 -12.04 3.44 1.65
C LEU A 144 -12.59 2.07 2.05
N HIS A 145 -12.13 1.01 1.35
CA HIS A 145 -12.59 -0.35 1.54
C HIS A 145 -11.75 -1.08 2.60
N PHE A 146 -12.42 -1.95 3.36
CA PHE A 146 -11.71 -2.83 4.29
C PHE A 146 -10.80 -3.80 3.53
N GLY A 147 -9.51 -3.80 3.85
CA GLY A 147 -8.50 -4.66 3.22
C GLY A 147 -8.59 -6.12 3.70
N ASP A 148 -9.71 -6.77 3.39
CA ASP A 148 -10.07 -8.12 3.84
C ASP A 148 -9.04 -9.18 3.44
N GLY A 149 -8.44 -9.03 2.27
CA GLY A 149 -7.37 -9.89 1.78
C GLY A 149 -6.13 -9.83 2.67
N THR A 150 -5.67 -8.63 2.99
CA THR A 150 -4.52 -8.40 3.87
C THR A 150 -4.79 -8.94 5.28
N VAL A 151 -5.95 -8.62 5.85
CA VAL A 151 -6.36 -9.13 7.16
C VAL A 151 -6.44 -10.67 7.17
N SER A 152 -7.00 -11.29 6.12
CA SER A 152 -7.08 -12.74 6.00
C SER A 152 -5.71 -13.43 5.99
N ILE A 153 -4.73 -12.84 5.29
CA ILE A 153 -3.37 -13.40 5.17
C ILE A 153 -2.64 -13.37 6.50
N PHE A 154 -2.69 -12.24 7.20
CA PHE A 154 -1.94 -12.04 8.44
C PHE A 154 -2.74 -12.33 9.72
N ARG A 155 -3.91 -12.93 9.60
CA ARG A 155 -4.85 -13.15 10.73
C ARG A 155 -4.21 -13.79 11.97
N TRP A 156 -3.24 -14.67 11.76
CA TRP A 156 -2.56 -15.43 12.82
C TRP A 156 -1.08 -15.06 12.96
N ASP A 157 -0.66 -14.00 12.33
CA ASP A 157 0.72 -13.53 12.40
C ASP A 157 0.86 -12.49 13.54
N GLU A 158 1.48 -12.90 14.63
CA GLU A 158 1.67 -12.04 15.82
C GLU A 158 2.63 -10.87 15.60
N LYS A 159 3.43 -10.92 14.51
CA LYS A 159 4.39 -9.86 14.17
C LYS A 159 3.77 -8.77 13.30
N VAL A 160 2.67 -9.06 12.62
CA VAL A 160 2.03 -8.11 11.70
C VAL A 160 0.72 -7.61 12.30
N LYS A 161 0.67 -6.33 12.62
CA LYS A 161 -0.56 -5.64 13.01
C LYS A 161 -1.14 -4.88 11.84
N ILE A 162 -2.44 -5.06 11.59
CA ILE A 162 -3.17 -4.35 10.54
C ILE A 162 -4.22 -3.46 11.17
N VAL A 163 -4.29 -2.23 10.68
CA VAL A 163 -5.31 -1.24 11.01
C VAL A 163 -5.96 -0.79 9.71
N ASN A 164 -7.26 -0.99 9.59
CA ASN A 164 -8.07 -0.39 8.52
C ASN A 164 -8.70 0.89 9.07
N VAL A 165 -8.33 2.04 8.51
CA VAL A 165 -8.77 3.34 8.99
C VAL A 165 -10.14 3.66 8.38
N GLY A 166 -11.13 3.92 9.23
CA GLY A 166 -12.49 4.27 8.76
C GLY A 166 -13.25 3.13 8.09
N ALA A 167 -12.72 1.92 8.03
CA ALA A 167 -13.36 0.76 7.40
C ALA A 167 -13.60 -0.36 8.41
N ILE A 168 -14.68 -1.12 8.22
CA ILE A 168 -15.06 -2.25 9.08
C ILE A 168 -15.38 -3.49 8.24
N ASP A 169 -15.13 -4.67 8.81
CA ASP A 169 -15.36 -5.97 8.17
C ASP A 169 -16.87 -6.37 8.23
N VAL A 170 -17.73 -5.55 7.62
CA VAL A 170 -19.17 -5.84 7.47
C VAL A 170 -19.65 -5.46 6.06
N GLY A 171 -19.25 -6.25 5.09
CA GLY A 171 -19.64 -6.03 3.70
C GLY A 171 -19.02 -4.74 3.13
N PHE A 172 -19.86 -3.87 2.56
CA PHE A 172 -19.44 -2.57 2.03
C PHE A 172 -19.70 -1.41 3.01
N ASP A 173 -19.90 -1.70 4.30
CA ASP A 173 -20.16 -0.65 5.27
C ASP A 173 -18.85 -0.02 5.74
N TYR A 174 -18.89 1.29 5.87
CA TYR A 174 -17.80 2.14 6.36
C TYR A 174 -18.14 2.62 7.76
N LEU A 175 -17.12 2.80 8.60
CA LEU A 175 -17.29 3.57 9.81
C LEU A 175 -17.71 4.99 9.40
N LYS A 176 -18.84 5.46 9.94
CA LYS A 176 -19.26 6.86 9.76
C LYS A 176 -18.40 7.78 10.64
N LEU A 177 -17.11 7.83 10.33
CA LEU A 177 -16.24 8.82 10.91
C LEU A 177 -16.42 10.13 10.14
N ASP A 178 -16.41 11.23 10.86
CA ASP A 178 -16.13 12.51 10.24
C ASP A 178 -14.62 12.63 9.96
N ARG A 179 -14.24 13.70 9.28
CA ARG A 179 -12.87 13.96 8.89
C ARG A 179 -11.89 13.99 10.08
N SER A 180 -12.28 14.62 11.20
CA SER A 180 -11.44 14.68 12.39
C SER A 180 -11.27 13.29 13.03
N GLY A 181 -12.36 12.54 13.17
CA GLY A 181 -12.33 11.18 13.71
C GLY A 181 -11.47 10.22 12.88
N TYR A 182 -11.38 10.43 11.55
CA TYR A 182 -10.49 9.66 10.69
C TYR A 182 -9.01 9.94 11.00
N LEU A 183 -8.62 11.22 11.07
CA LEU A 183 -7.25 11.62 11.41
C LEU A 183 -6.88 11.23 12.85
N ASP A 184 -7.79 11.42 13.80
CA ASP A 184 -7.61 10.98 15.19
C ASP A 184 -7.37 9.46 15.30
N GLN A 185 -8.03 8.66 14.44
CA GLN A 185 -7.78 7.22 14.38
C GLN A 185 -6.36 6.92 13.89
N VAL A 186 -5.89 7.57 12.82
CA VAL A 186 -4.53 7.39 12.30
C VAL A 186 -3.50 7.72 13.39
N GLU A 187 -3.62 8.89 14.03
CA GLU A 187 -2.69 9.33 15.08
C GLU A 187 -2.68 8.38 16.28
N ARG A 188 -3.86 8.00 16.77
CA ARG A 188 -4.01 7.08 17.90
C ARG A 188 -3.38 5.72 17.61
N ASP A 189 -3.64 5.13 16.44
CA ASP A 189 -3.19 3.80 16.12
C ASP A 189 -1.66 3.78 15.87
N LEU A 190 -1.10 4.83 15.26
CA LEU A 190 0.35 5.03 15.19
C LEU A 190 0.99 5.18 16.57
N ALA A 191 0.29 5.78 17.54
CA ALA A 191 0.80 5.97 18.90
C ALA A 191 0.77 4.68 19.74
N ILE A 192 -0.31 3.89 19.63
CA ILE A 192 -0.58 2.72 20.49
C ILE A 192 0.33 1.54 20.12
N TYR A 193 0.50 1.24 18.83
CA TYR A 193 1.24 0.05 18.40
C TYR A 193 2.75 0.28 18.36
N ASP A 194 3.50 -0.72 18.83
CA ASP A 194 4.94 -0.79 18.63
C ASP A 194 5.26 -1.51 17.32
N PHE A 195 6.24 -0.98 16.58
CA PHE A 195 6.67 -1.54 15.30
C PHE A 195 8.12 -1.21 14.99
N ASP A 196 8.74 -2.06 14.18
CA ASP A 196 10.10 -1.93 13.66
C ASP A 196 10.12 -1.40 12.22
N LEU A 197 8.94 -1.44 11.58
CA LEU A 197 8.67 -0.89 10.26
C LEU A 197 7.17 -0.57 10.16
N VAL A 198 6.82 0.55 9.53
CA VAL A 198 5.43 0.88 9.18
C VAL A 198 5.23 0.86 7.68
N ALA A 199 4.15 0.21 7.25
CA ALA A 199 3.72 0.11 5.87
C ALA A 199 2.32 0.73 5.69
N VAL A 200 2.08 1.39 4.56
CA VAL A 200 0.77 2.00 4.27
C VAL A 200 0.21 1.43 2.98
N SER A 201 -0.95 0.76 3.05
CA SER A 201 -1.83 0.54 1.90
C SER A 201 -2.54 1.86 1.63
N ALA A 202 -2.01 2.62 0.67
CA ALA A 202 -2.44 3.99 0.41
C ALA A 202 -3.53 4.03 -0.66
N GLY A 203 -4.79 3.93 -0.23
CA GLY A 203 -5.97 4.23 -1.03
C GLY A 203 -6.32 5.72 -0.97
N PHE A 204 -6.75 6.26 -2.08
CA PHE A 204 -7.11 7.67 -2.23
C PHE A 204 -8.59 7.85 -2.63
N ASP A 205 -9.35 6.78 -2.64
CA ASP A 205 -10.79 6.78 -2.91
C ASP A 205 -11.64 7.33 -1.76
N THR A 206 -11.03 7.59 -0.58
CA THR A 206 -11.61 8.38 0.52
C THR A 206 -11.65 9.88 0.21
N TYR A 207 -11.02 10.35 -0.90
CA TYR A 207 -10.99 11.75 -1.29
C TYR A 207 -12.39 12.36 -1.43
N ILE A 208 -12.52 13.65 -1.12
CA ILE A 208 -13.82 14.34 -1.05
C ILE A 208 -14.60 14.33 -2.38
N GLU A 209 -13.92 14.27 -3.51
CA GLU A 209 -14.52 14.19 -4.85
C GLU A 209 -14.46 12.74 -5.43
N ASP A 210 -13.98 11.76 -4.66
CA ASP A 210 -14.00 10.34 -5.01
C ASP A 210 -15.11 9.62 -4.24
N TRP A 211 -15.12 8.31 -4.22
CA TRP A 211 -16.22 7.49 -3.68
C TRP A 211 -16.49 7.72 -2.19
N GLY A 212 -15.47 7.98 -1.39
CA GLY A 212 -15.60 8.15 0.07
C GLY A 212 -16.10 9.52 0.49
N GLY A 213 -15.87 10.57 -0.29
CA GLY A 213 -16.40 11.90 -0.05
C GLY A 213 -15.98 12.54 1.28
N LEU A 214 -14.76 12.25 1.79
CA LEU A 214 -14.38 12.62 3.15
C LEU A 214 -13.10 13.47 3.23
N LEU A 215 -11.98 13.01 2.69
CA LEU A 215 -10.66 13.59 2.89
C LEU A 215 -10.30 14.63 1.85
N THR A 216 -9.59 15.66 2.27
CA THR A 216 -9.02 16.70 1.40
C THR A 216 -7.55 16.43 1.08
N PHE A 217 -6.96 17.23 0.20
CA PHE A 217 -5.52 17.18 -0.10
C PHE A 217 -4.65 17.37 1.14
N GLU A 218 -5.05 18.28 2.04
CA GLU A 218 -4.34 18.58 3.27
C GLU A 218 -4.38 17.41 4.24
N ASP A 219 -5.45 16.61 4.25
CA ASP A 219 -5.55 15.42 5.10
C ASP A 219 -4.58 14.34 4.65
N TYR A 220 -4.41 14.14 3.35
CA TYR A 220 -3.40 13.22 2.84
C TYR A 220 -1.98 13.66 3.20
N TYR A 221 -1.69 14.95 3.14
CA TYR A 221 -0.41 15.47 3.65
C TYR A 221 -0.26 15.17 5.14
N GLU A 222 -1.30 15.44 5.94
CA GLU A 222 -1.29 15.21 7.38
C GLU A 222 -1.11 13.73 7.73
N ILE A 223 -1.80 12.83 7.05
CA ILE A 223 -1.61 11.37 7.21
C ILE A 223 -0.17 10.98 6.91
N GLY A 224 0.39 11.45 5.80
CA GLY A 224 1.80 11.21 5.46
C GLY A 224 2.75 11.69 6.56
N ARG A 225 2.52 12.92 7.09
CA ARG A 225 3.30 13.52 8.17
C ARG A 225 3.23 12.71 9.46
N LEU A 226 2.04 12.28 9.86
CA LEU A 226 1.83 11.44 11.06
C LEU A 226 2.58 10.11 10.96
N VAL A 227 2.51 9.46 9.80
CA VAL A 227 3.26 8.19 9.57
C VAL A 227 4.76 8.43 9.64
N ARG A 228 5.27 9.49 9.00
CA ARG A 228 6.69 9.85 9.06
C ARG A 228 7.16 10.06 10.49
N GLU A 229 6.50 10.93 11.24
CA GLU A 229 6.89 11.25 12.62
C GLU A 229 6.87 10.02 13.53
N ALA A 230 5.84 9.17 13.39
CA ALA A 230 5.79 7.92 14.13
C ALA A 230 6.93 6.97 13.74
N ALA A 231 7.25 6.85 12.45
CA ALA A 231 8.36 6.02 11.97
C ALA A 231 9.72 6.53 12.47
N GLU A 232 9.97 7.84 12.40
CA GLU A 232 11.19 8.46 12.92
C GLU A 232 11.36 8.20 14.42
N LYS A 233 10.29 8.36 15.17
CA LYS A 233 10.27 8.15 16.63
C LYS A 233 10.47 6.67 17.04
N LYS A 234 9.82 5.73 16.33
CA LYS A 234 9.72 4.34 16.78
C LYS A 234 10.67 3.39 16.07
N CYS A 235 10.91 3.58 14.77
CA CYS A 235 11.62 2.62 13.95
C CYS A 235 12.71 3.23 13.05
N ALA A 236 13.35 4.33 13.51
CA ALA A 236 14.43 5.01 12.78
C ALA A 236 14.04 5.37 11.33
N GLY A 237 12.79 5.79 11.13
CA GLY A 237 12.27 6.26 9.86
C GLY A 237 11.90 5.16 8.85
N ARG A 238 12.00 3.86 9.19
CA ARG A 238 11.68 2.76 8.27
C ARG A 238 10.20 2.73 7.94
N ARG A 239 9.87 3.20 6.73
CA ARG A 239 8.49 3.26 6.23
C ARG A 239 8.43 3.07 4.72
N PHE A 240 7.37 2.43 4.26
CA PHE A 240 7.01 2.43 2.84
C PHE A 240 5.50 2.52 2.68
N ALA A 241 5.07 2.97 1.51
CA ALA A 241 3.66 2.97 1.13
C ALA A 241 3.49 2.42 -0.28
N ILE A 242 2.32 1.87 -0.57
CA ILE A 242 1.95 1.38 -1.89
C ILE A 242 0.59 1.95 -2.29
N LEU A 243 0.41 2.24 -3.58
CA LEU A 243 -0.88 2.67 -4.11
C LEU A 243 -1.89 1.52 -4.09
N GLU A 244 -3.06 1.76 -3.52
CA GLU A 244 -4.25 0.90 -3.59
C GLU A 244 -5.36 1.59 -4.41
N GLY A 245 -6.48 2.00 -3.82
CA GLY A 245 -7.59 2.69 -4.46
C GLY A 245 -7.31 4.15 -4.85
N GLY A 246 -8.35 4.81 -5.35
CA GLY A 246 -8.33 6.19 -5.85
C GLY A 246 -8.57 6.26 -7.35
N TYR A 247 -9.66 6.91 -7.74
CA TYR A 247 -10.21 6.84 -9.10
C TYR A 247 -10.57 8.20 -9.68
N HIS A 248 -10.52 9.27 -8.87
CA HIS A 248 -10.77 10.63 -9.31
C HIS A 248 -9.60 11.19 -10.15
N ALA A 249 -9.89 12.17 -10.99
CA ALA A 249 -8.88 12.85 -11.82
C ALA A 249 -7.78 13.54 -11.00
N ASP A 250 -8.08 13.93 -9.76
CA ASP A 250 -7.15 14.57 -8.82
C ASP A 250 -6.24 13.58 -8.08
N LEU A 251 -6.28 12.29 -8.40
CA LEU A 251 -5.45 11.27 -7.77
C LEU A 251 -3.96 11.67 -7.75
N GLY A 252 -3.48 12.30 -8.82
CA GLY A 252 -2.11 12.80 -8.88
C GLY A 252 -1.78 13.78 -7.77
N ILE A 253 -2.72 14.69 -7.46
CA ILE A 253 -2.56 15.68 -6.39
C ILE A 253 -2.66 15.01 -5.02
N CYS A 254 -3.62 14.10 -4.82
CA CYS A 254 -3.77 13.34 -3.57
C CYS A 254 -2.48 12.59 -3.22
N VAL A 255 -1.94 11.82 -4.17
CA VAL A 255 -0.68 11.08 -4.00
C VAL A 255 0.49 12.01 -3.71
N LYS A 256 0.63 13.10 -4.46
CA LYS A 256 1.68 14.09 -4.22
C LYS A 256 1.61 14.65 -2.80
N ARG A 257 0.44 15.03 -2.33
CA ARG A 257 0.28 15.59 -0.98
C ARG A 257 0.61 14.59 0.11
N PHE A 258 0.17 13.34 -0.05
CA PHE A 258 0.58 12.26 0.85
C PHE A 258 2.09 12.08 0.87
N VAL A 259 2.72 12.00 -0.30
CA VAL A 259 4.17 11.83 -0.46
C VAL A 259 4.95 12.98 0.15
N GLU A 260 4.52 14.24 -0.04
CA GLU A 260 5.12 15.43 0.59
C GLU A 260 5.10 15.37 2.12
N GLY A 261 4.03 14.85 2.72
CA GLY A 261 3.96 14.62 4.18
C GLY A 261 4.81 13.44 4.63
N PHE A 262 4.82 12.38 3.82
CA PHE A 262 5.47 11.10 4.10
C PHE A 262 7.00 11.16 3.94
N GLU A 263 7.55 12.10 3.17
CA GLU A 263 8.99 12.30 2.99
C GLU A 263 9.67 12.73 4.30
#